data_7eae582b5359c200e56fedf9ae455cc4
#
_entry.id   7eae582b5359c200e56fedf9ae455cc4
#
_cell.length_a   1.000
_cell.length_b   1.000
_cell.length_c   1.000
_cell.angle_alpha   90.00
_cell.angle_beta   90.00
_cell.angle_gamma   90.00
#
_symmetry.space_group_name_H-M   'P 1'
#
loop_
_entity.id
_entity.type
_entity.pdbx_description
1 polymer ?
#
loop_
_entity_poly.entity_id
_entity_poly.type
_entity_poly.pdbx_seq_one_letter_code
_entity_poly.pdbx_strand_id
1 'polypeptide(L)'
;ALLDDDIVLMAPNQADIVGKSQVREWQKAWEDLTFKSYAQTVGSIVGCGDLAYVKTSYAVSIAPLGAADLVSDSGRGIHVLRKRSDGSWVITHYFFSSDRSIPTG
;
A
#
# COMPACT_ATOMS: atom_id res chain seq x y z
N ALA A 1 -10.33 6.63 -2.67
CA ALA A 1 -9.55 7.74 -3.20
C ALA A 1 -8.83 7.32 -4.48
N LEU A 2 -8.73 8.23 -5.43
CA LEU A 2 -7.99 7.98 -6.66
C LEU A 2 -6.50 8.17 -6.43
N LEU A 3 -5.70 7.50 -7.25
CA LEU A 3 -4.26 7.69 -7.22
C LEU A 3 -3.90 8.96 -8.00
N ASP A 4 -3.01 9.77 -7.43
CA ASP A 4 -2.43 10.91 -8.14
C ASP A 4 -1.53 10.41 -9.28
N ASP A 5 -1.45 11.17 -10.40
CA ASP A 5 -0.61 10.77 -11.53
C ASP A 5 0.87 10.68 -11.14
N ASP A 6 1.31 11.49 -10.21
CA ASP A 6 2.69 11.51 -9.70
C ASP A 6 2.84 10.80 -8.36
N ILE A 7 1.95 9.88 -8.03
CA ILE A 7 1.98 9.14 -6.76
C ILE A 7 3.34 8.49 -6.52
N VAL A 8 3.79 8.52 -5.27
CA VAL A 8 5.00 7.83 -4.83
C VAL A 8 4.59 6.72 -3.87
N LEU A 9 4.92 5.49 -4.23
CA LEU A 9 4.72 4.31 -3.38
C LEU A 9 6.05 3.91 -2.77
N MET A 10 6.11 3.93 -1.45
CA MET A 10 7.29 3.53 -0.69
C MET A 10 7.02 2.19 -0.01
N ALA A 11 7.29 1.12 -0.74
CA ALA A 11 7.10 -0.24 -0.25
C ALA A 11 8.37 -0.76 0.44
N PRO A 12 8.25 -1.74 1.35
CA PRO A 12 9.41 -2.26 2.06
C PRO A 12 10.38 -2.98 1.12
N ASN A 13 11.67 -2.84 1.42
CA ASN A 13 12.76 -3.59 0.78
C ASN A 13 12.96 -3.30 -0.70
N GLN A 14 12.53 -2.15 -1.17
CA GLN A 14 12.70 -1.76 -2.57
C GLN A 14 12.74 -0.24 -2.71
N ALA A 15 13.23 0.22 -3.84
CA ALA A 15 13.24 1.64 -4.16
C ALA A 15 11.81 2.16 -4.37
N ASP A 16 11.65 3.46 -4.28
CA ASP A 16 10.36 4.11 -4.50
C ASP A 16 9.83 3.80 -5.90
N ILE A 17 8.52 3.56 -5.96
CA ILE A 17 7.80 3.37 -7.21
C ILE A 17 7.06 4.68 -7.50
N VAL A 18 7.44 5.33 -8.59
CA VAL A 18 6.95 6.67 -8.90
C VAL A 18 6.05 6.62 -10.12
N GLY A 19 4.90 7.29 -9.99
CA GLY A 19 3.93 7.42 -11.06
C GLY A 19 2.83 6.39 -11.03
N LYS A 20 1.63 6.82 -11.42
CA LYS A 20 0.42 6.01 -11.36
C LYS A 20 0.53 4.72 -12.16
N SER A 21 1.13 4.76 -13.35
CA SER A 21 1.27 3.58 -14.19
C SER A 21 2.21 2.55 -13.57
N GLN A 22 3.31 2.99 -12.98
CA GLN A 22 4.26 2.11 -12.29
C GLN A 22 3.64 1.47 -11.05
N VAL A 23 2.86 2.24 -10.30
CA VAL A 23 2.14 1.71 -9.12
C VAL A 23 1.12 0.66 -9.55
N ARG A 24 0.41 0.89 -10.64
CA ARG A 24 -0.54 -0.09 -11.17
C ARG A 24 0.13 -1.37 -11.63
N GLU A 25 1.30 -1.27 -12.27
CA GLU A 25 2.09 -2.46 -12.64
C GLU A 25 2.52 -3.25 -11.41
N TRP A 26 2.95 -2.55 -10.35
CA TRP A 26 3.30 -3.19 -9.09
C TRP A 26 2.10 -3.90 -8.46
N GLN A 27 0.94 -3.26 -8.44
CA GLN A 27 -0.30 -3.87 -7.93
C GLN A 27 -0.68 -5.12 -8.71
N LYS A 28 -0.51 -5.07 -10.03
CA LYS A 28 -0.84 -6.17 -10.92
C LYS A 28 -0.03 -7.43 -10.61
N ALA A 29 1.25 -7.26 -10.27
CA ALA A 29 2.09 -8.38 -9.88
C ALA A 29 1.56 -9.10 -8.63
N TRP A 30 0.91 -8.38 -7.73
CA TRP A 30 0.28 -8.96 -6.55
C TRP A 30 -1.04 -9.66 -6.87
N GLU A 31 -1.76 -9.21 -7.88
CA GLU A 31 -3.02 -9.85 -8.30
C GLU A 31 -2.80 -11.26 -8.83
N ASP A 32 -1.61 -11.57 -9.31
CA ASP A 32 -1.27 -12.91 -9.79
C ASP A 32 -1.05 -13.92 -8.66
N LEU A 33 -1.00 -13.47 -7.41
CA LEU A 33 -0.90 -14.32 -6.24
C LEU A 33 -2.29 -14.73 -5.74
N THR A 34 -2.39 -15.92 -5.18
CA THR A 34 -3.64 -16.37 -4.58
C THR A 34 -3.73 -15.88 -3.14
N PHE A 35 -4.59 -14.91 -2.89
CA PHE A 35 -4.86 -14.42 -1.55
C PHE A 35 -5.84 -15.36 -0.85
N LYS A 36 -5.47 -15.87 0.31
CA LYS A 36 -6.34 -16.70 1.16
C LYS A 36 -7.13 -15.84 2.14
N SER A 37 -6.51 -14.77 2.62
CA SER A 37 -7.21 -13.77 3.43
C SER A 37 -6.53 -12.43 3.28
N TYR A 38 -7.30 -11.38 3.39
CA TYR A 38 -6.79 -10.01 3.38
C TYR A 38 -7.71 -9.16 4.26
N ALA A 39 -7.11 -8.44 5.18
CA ALA A 39 -7.82 -7.49 6.02
C ALA A 39 -7.03 -6.20 6.10
N GLN A 40 -7.71 -5.08 5.89
CA GLN A 40 -7.13 -3.76 6.04
C GLN A 40 -7.99 -2.97 7.02
N THR A 41 -7.34 -2.36 7.99
CA THR A 41 -8.01 -1.55 8.99
C THR A 41 -7.57 -0.11 8.85
N VAL A 42 -8.53 0.80 8.75
CA VAL A 42 -8.26 2.23 8.75
C VAL A 42 -8.22 2.68 10.20
N GLY A 43 -7.09 3.28 10.58
CA GLY A 43 -6.91 3.84 11.92
C GLY A 43 -7.28 5.32 11.95
N SER A 44 -6.32 6.17 12.31
CA SER A 44 -6.55 7.61 12.44
C SER A 44 -6.56 8.30 11.08
N ILE A 45 -7.47 9.28 10.95
CA ILE A 45 -7.51 10.19 9.80
C ILE A 45 -7.29 11.59 10.35
N VAL A 46 -6.26 12.28 9.88
CA VAL A 46 -5.96 13.66 10.31
C VAL A 46 -5.82 14.53 9.07
N GLY A 47 -6.56 15.60 9.03
CA GLY A 47 -6.55 16.54 7.91
C GLY A 47 -6.25 17.97 8.34
N CYS A 48 -5.66 18.72 7.42
CA CYS A 48 -5.43 20.15 7.59
C CYS A 48 -5.50 20.81 6.21
N GLY A 49 -6.57 21.58 5.98
CA GLY A 49 -6.79 22.21 4.68
C GLY A 49 -6.92 21.20 3.54
N ASP A 50 -6.02 21.28 2.58
CA ASP A 50 -6.03 20.42 1.39
C ASP A 50 -5.19 19.16 1.54
N LEU A 51 -4.63 18.91 2.73
CA LEU A 51 -3.80 17.75 3.02
C LEU A 51 -4.42 16.91 4.13
N ALA A 52 -4.26 15.61 4.00
CA ALA A 52 -4.67 14.67 5.04
C ALA A 52 -3.74 13.47 5.03
N TYR A 53 -3.66 12.77 6.16
CA TYR A 53 -3.04 11.46 6.19
C TYR A 53 -3.97 10.46 6.85
N VAL A 54 -3.85 9.21 6.42
CA VAL A 54 -4.62 8.10 6.96
C VAL A 54 -3.65 7.03 7.41
N LYS A 55 -3.73 6.65 8.68
CA LYS A 55 -2.96 5.54 9.22
C LYS A 55 -3.73 4.25 8.97
N THR A 56 -3.06 3.25 8.41
CA THR A 56 -3.68 1.95 8.11
C THR A 56 -2.85 0.80 8.67
N SER A 57 -3.49 -0.34 8.85
CA SER A 57 -2.81 -1.60 9.12
C SER A 57 -3.40 -2.68 8.22
N TYR A 58 -2.62 -3.73 7.94
CA TYR A 58 -3.08 -4.82 7.11
C TYR A 58 -2.60 -6.16 7.65
N ALA A 59 -3.35 -7.20 7.28
CA ALA A 59 -2.96 -8.59 7.50
C ALA A 59 -3.35 -9.38 6.26
N VAL A 60 -2.46 -10.22 5.77
CA VAL A 60 -2.66 -10.97 4.54
C VAL A 60 -2.08 -12.37 4.66
N SER A 61 -2.76 -13.36 4.08
CA SER A 61 -2.24 -14.70 3.87
C SER A 61 -2.27 -15.00 2.37
N ILE A 62 -1.14 -15.41 1.84
CA ILE A 62 -0.93 -15.60 0.41
C ILE A 62 -0.44 -17.01 0.17
N ALA A 63 -0.98 -17.66 -0.88
CA ALA A 63 -0.44 -18.92 -1.39
C ALA A 63 0.32 -18.61 -2.68
N PRO A 64 1.66 -18.49 -2.65
CA PRO A 64 2.42 -18.30 -3.87
C PRO A 64 2.24 -19.48 -4.83
N LEU A 65 2.31 -19.22 -6.12
CA LEU A 65 2.21 -20.27 -7.13
C LEU A 65 3.29 -21.33 -6.92
N GLY A 66 2.86 -22.59 -6.87
CA GLY A 66 3.77 -23.72 -6.68
C GLY A 66 4.23 -23.95 -5.26
N ALA A 67 3.79 -23.12 -4.29
CA ALA A 67 4.13 -23.30 -2.89
C ALA A 67 3.07 -24.13 -2.17
N ALA A 68 3.52 -25.03 -1.30
CA ALA A 68 2.62 -25.84 -0.47
C ALA A 68 2.13 -25.08 0.75
N ASP A 69 2.91 -24.13 1.25
CA ASP A 69 2.64 -23.42 2.49
C ASP A 69 2.14 -22.00 2.24
N LEU A 70 1.28 -21.52 3.14
CA LEU A 70 0.83 -20.14 3.15
C LEU A 70 1.94 -19.25 3.69
N VAL A 71 2.05 -18.07 3.10
CA VAL A 71 2.89 -17.00 3.62
C VAL A 71 1.97 -15.94 4.21
N SER A 72 2.19 -15.63 5.47
CA SER A 72 1.43 -14.58 6.17
C SER A 72 2.30 -13.36 6.37
N ASP A 73 1.69 -12.19 6.21
CA ASP A 73 2.33 -10.91 6.45
C ASP A 73 1.35 -9.97 7.12
N SER A 74 1.87 -9.09 7.94
CA SER A 74 1.11 -8.00 8.53
C SER A 74 1.98 -6.77 8.58
N GLY A 75 1.36 -5.61 8.64
CA GLY A 75 2.09 -4.38 8.68
C GLY A 75 1.19 -3.17 8.86
N ARG A 76 1.79 -2.02 8.68
CA ARG A 76 1.13 -0.74 8.85
C ARG A 76 1.63 0.24 7.81
N GLY A 77 0.83 1.26 7.55
CA GLY A 77 1.20 2.26 6.57
C GLY A 77 0.52 3.59 6.78
N ILE A 78 0.93 4.54 5.96
CA ILE A 78 0.35 5.87 5.92
C ILE A 78 0.07 6.22 4.47
N HIS A 79 -1.15 6.71 4.22
CA HIS A 79 -1.52 7.33 2.95
C HIS A 79 -1.54 8.83 3.15
N VAL A 80 -0.86 9.58 2.30
CA VAL A 80 -0.95 11.03 2.25
C VAL A 80 -1.88 11.39 1.10
N LEU A 81 -2.88 12.20 1.39
CA LEU A 81 -3.88 12.60 0.42
C LEU A 81 -3.86 14.11 0.23
N ARG A 82 -4.17 14.53 -0.99
CA ARG A 82 -4.32 15.94 -1.33
C ARG A 82 -5.69 16.17 -1.96
N LYS A 83 -6.33 17.28 -1.58
CA LYS A 83 -7.59 17.69 -2.18
C LYS A 83 -7.33 18.45 -3.47
N ARG A 84 -7.98 18.04 -4.55
CA ARG A 84 -7.95 18.74 -5.83
C ARG A 84 -8.89 19.93 -5.84
N SER A 85 -8.75 20.79 -6.84
CA SER A 85 -9.60 21.95 -7.02
C SER A 85 -11.07 21.58 -7.23
N ASP A 86 -11.36 20.40 -7.73
CA ASP A 86 -12.74 19.90 -7.92
C ASP A 86 -13.35 19.29 -6.66
N GLY A 87 -12.63 19.30 -5.54
CA GLY A 87 -13.07 18.75 -4.27
C GLY A 87 -12.76 17.28 -4.06
N SER A 88 -12.25 16.58 -5.06
CA SER A 88 -11.87 15.18 -4.91
C SER A 88 -10.53 15.04 -4.19
N TRP A 89 -10.35 13.91 -3.50
CA TRP A 89 -9.11 13.58 -2.81
C TRP A 89 -8.33 12.53 -3.58
N VAL A 90 -7.02 12.71 -3.69
CA VAL A 90 -6.12 11.76 -4.34
C VAL A 90 -5.00 11.37 -3.39
N ILE A 91 -4.54 10.13 -3.53
CA ILE A 91 -3.39 9.64 -2.77
C ILE A 91 -2.13 10.08 -3.50
N THR A 92 -1.31 10.90 -2.84
CA THR A 92 -0.04 11.38 -3.40
C THR A 92 1.14 10.53 -2.96
N HIS A 93 1.07 9.96 -1.75
CA HIS A 93 2.12 9.13 -1.20
C HIS A 93 1.48 7.97 -0.47
N TYR A 94 2.05 6.80 -0.64
CA TYR A 94 1.66 5.60 0.07
C TYR A 94 2.94 4.96 0.62
N PHE A 95 3.04 4.91 1.92
CA PHE A 95 4.14 4.25 2.60
C PHE A 95 3.58 3.09 3.43
N PHE A 96 4.24 1.94 3.37
CA PHE A 96 3.90 0.85 4.29
C PHE A 96 5.14 0.05 4.66
N SER A 97 5.07 -0.62 5.80
CA SER A 97 6.14 -1.49 6.27
C SER A 97 5.55 -2.81 6.75
N SER A 98 6.31 -3.86 6.55
CA SER A 98 5.97 -5.19 7.04
C SER A 98 6.49 -5.34 8.47
N ASP A 99 5.72 -6.06 9.30
CA ASP A 99 6.14 -6.41 10.65
C ASP A 99 7.11 -7.59 10.67
N ARG A 100 7.29 -8.24 9.52
CA ARG A 100 8.23 -9.37 9.41
C ARG A 100 9.66 -8.88 9.30
N SER A 101 10.56 -9.62 9.92
CA SER A 101 11.99 -9.37 9.77
C SER A 101 12.43 -9.61 8.34
N ILE A 102 13.39 -8.79 7.87
CA ILE A 102 14.02 -9.02 6.58
C ILE A 102 14.84 -10.32 6.69
N PRO A 103 14.67 -11.26 5.75
CA PRO A 103 15.53 -12.44 5.73
C PRO A 103 16.98 -12.04 5.58
N THR A 104 17.83 -12.53 6.48
CA THR A 104 19.27 -12.29 6.44
C THR A 104 19.97 -13.50 5.83
N GLY A 105 20.68 -13.26 4.77
CA GLY A 105 21.50 -14.30 4.13
C GLY A 105 20.98 -14.87 2.89
#